data_569c7c53a7bd96252bc5c6af0c42af2c
#
_entry.id   569c7c53a7bd96252bc5c6af0c42af2c
#
_cell.length_a   1.000
_cell.length_b   1.000
_cell.length_c   1.000
_cell.angle_alpha   90.00
_cell.angle_beta   90.00
_cell.angle_gamma   90.00
#
_symmetry.space_group_name_H-M   'P 1'
#
loop_
_entity.id
_entity.type
_entity.pdbx_description
1 polymer ?
#
loop_
_entity_poly.entity_id
_entity_poly.type
_entity_poly.pdbx_seq_one_letter_code
_entity_poly.pdbx_strand_id
1 'polypeptide(L)'
;HEQVVVKCPLIREGLTTAGDQPVRVLFSAHGIPEMLVTKKGDPYAEQVEAGCRAVAERLGLTDWGLCYQSRVGPMKWLGPSTPEALEQADRDGVGVVLVPIAFVSEHIETLVELDIEYRELAEEYGINPYIRVPTVSVTPAFISGLSEGVVTALDRSGTAPSGPGCQA
;
A
#
# COMPACT_ATOMS: atom_id res chain seq x y z
N HIS A 1 -3.49 -13.47 -0.25
CA HIS A 1 -4.93 -13.38 0.06
C HIS A 1 -5.21 -12.60 1.34
N GLU A 2 -4.46 -12.79 2.40
CA GLU A 2 -4.73 -12.21 3.73
C GLU A 2 -4.42 -10.70 3.80
N GLN A 3 -3.35 -10.21 3.17
CA GLN A 3 -3.02 -8.78 3.13
C GLN A 3 -4.12 -7.93 2.45
N VAL A 4 -4.82 -8.50 1.48
CA VAL A 4 -5.95 -7.85 0.80
C VAL A 4 -7.10 -7.57 1.77
N VAL A 5 -7.42 -8.54 2.63
CA VAL A 5 -8.55 -8.42 3.57
C VAL A 5 -8.30 -7.35 4.62
N VAL A 6 -7.05 -7.22 5.09
CA VAL A 6 -6.69 -6.31 6.19
C VAL A 6 -6.69 -4.84 5.75
N LYS A 7 -6.27 -4.54 4.52
CA LYS A 7 -6.24 -3.15 4.03
C LYS A 7 -7.62 -2.62 3.61
N CYS A 8 -8.54 -3.48 3.20
CA CYS A 8 -9.85 -3.04 2.72
C CYS A 8 -10.65 -2.18 3.72
N PRO A 9 -10.74 -2.50 5.03
CA PRO A 9 -11.44 -1.64 5.98
C PRO A 9 -10.83 -0.24 6.07
N LEU A 10 -9.51 -0.14 6.11
CA LEU A 10 -8.79 1.14 6.21
C LEU A 10 -9.01 2.01 4.96
N ILE A 11 -9.00 1.39 3.77
CA ILE A 11 -9.28 2.10 2.52
C ILE A 11 -10.73 2.56 2.47
N ARG A 12 -11.69 1.75 2.92
CA ARG A 12 -13.10 2.16 3.00
C ARG A 12 -13.31 3.35 3.92
N GLU A 13 -12.61 3.40 5.04
CA GLU A 13 -12.62 4.56 5.94
C GLU A 13 -12.09 5.81 5.23
N GLY A 14 -10.97 5.71 4.51
CA GLY A 14 -10.45 6.80 3.69
C GLY A 14 -11.43 7.27 2.61
N LEU A 15 -12.07 6.34 1.89
CA LEU A 15 -13.09 6.65 0.89
C LEU A 15 -14.34 7.31 1.53
N THR A 16 -14.76 6.84 2.70
CA THR A 16 -15.86 7.44 3.45
C THR A 16 -15.53 8.88 3.87
N THR A 17 -14.28 9.12 4.27
CA THR A 17 -13.80 10.47 4.62
C THR A 17 -13.81 11.41 3.42
N ALA A 18 -13.53 10.89 2.22
CA ALA A 18 -13.61 11.67 0.97
C ALA A 18 -15.06 12.10 0.61
N GLY A 19 -16.08 11.37 1.11
CA GLY A 19 -17.48 11.63 0.79
C GLY A 19 -17.82 11.39 -0.67
N ASP A 20 -18.63 12.28 -1.25
CA ASP A 20 -19.09 12.18 -2.64
C ASP A 20 -18.11 12.81 -3.67
N GLN A 21 -16.94 13.24 -3.22
CA GLN A 21 -15.96 13.85 -4.12
C GLN A 21 -15.31 12.78 -5.01
N PRO A 22 -15.06 13.09 -6.30
CA PRO A 22 -14.33 12.18 -7.16
C PRO A 22 -12.88 12.02 -6.63
N VAL A 23 -12.49 10.79 -6.35
CA VAL A 23 -11.15 10.48 -5.84
C VAL A 23 -10.54 9.32 -6.58
N ARG A 24 -9.23 9.38 -6.77
CA ARG A 24 -8.39 8.26 -7.21
C ARG A 24 -7.73 7.59 -6.02
N VAL A 25 -7.78 6.27 -5.96
CA VAL A 25 -7.00 5.49 -5.00
C VAL A 25 -5.60 5.25 -5.56
N LEU A 26 -4.58 5.85 -4.95
CA LEU A 26 -3.19 5.62 -5.32
C LEU A 26 -2.54 4.65 -4.32
N PHE A 27 -2.15 3.48 -4.80
CA PHE A 27 -1.34 2.55 -4.05
C PHE A 27 0.12 2.97 -4.16
N SER A 28 0.73 3.40 -3.05
CA SER A 28 2.13 3.79 -2.99
C SER A 28 2.97 2.66 -2.41
N ALA A 29 3.90 2.15 -3.20
CA ALA A 29 4.87 1.12 -2.80
C ALA A 29 6.27 1.73 -2.71
N HIS A 30 7.15 1.11 -1.93
CA HIS A 30 8.56 1.51 -1.93
C HIS A 30 9.17 1.27 -3.31
N GLY A 31 9.85 2.28 -3.87
CA GLY A 31 10.55 2.16 -5.13
C GLY A 31 11.75 1.20 -5.04
N ILE A 32 12.01 0.46 -6.10
CA ILE A 32 13.26 -0.29 -6.28
C ILE A 32 13.87 0.05 -7.64
N PRO A 33 15.20 -0.08 -7.81
CA PRO A 33 15.82 0.12 -9.10
C PRO A 33 15.25 -0.81 -10.17
N GLU A 34 14.83 -0.25 -11.32
CA GLU A 34 14.22 -1.00 -12.43
C GLU A 34 15.06 -2.22 -12.87
N MET A 35 16.39 -2.10 -12.77
CA MET A 35 17.30 -3.19 -13.13
C MET A 35 17.13 -4.47 -12.29
N LEU A 36 16.61 -4.35 -11.06
CA LEU A 36 16.35 -5.52 -10.20
C LEU A 36 15.26 -6.38 -10.82
N VAL A 37 14.22 -5.76 -11.35
CA VAL A 37 13.13 -6.46 -12.03
C VAL A 37 13.56 -6.93 -13.42
N THR A 38 14.09 -6.01 -14.25
CA THR A 38 14.32 -6.29 -15.68
C THR A 38 15.52 -7.20 -15.95
N LYS A 39 16.58 -7.13 -15.12
CA LYS A 39 17.81 -7.91 -15.31
C LYS A 39 18.00 -9.04 -14.32
N LYS A 40 17.46 -8.90 -13.09
CA LYS A 40 17.64 -9.90 -12.04
C LYS A 40 16.39 -10.75 -11.79
N GLY A 41 15.26 -10.41 -12.43
CA GLY A 41 14.02 -11.17 -12.31
C GLY A 41 13.36 -11.07 -10.92
N ASP A 42 13.56 -9.94 -10.21
CA ASP A 42 12.91 -9.71 -8.93
C ASP A 42 11.39 -9.64 -9.12
N PRO A 43 10.60 -10.49 -8.43
CA PRO A 43 9.15 -10.55 -8.61
C PRO A 43 8.39 -9.40 -7.93
N TYR A 44 9.07 -8.48 -7.26
CA TYR A 44 8.47 -7.45 -6.42
C TYR A 44 7.39 -6.62 -7.13
N ALA A 45 7.70 -6.11 -8.32
CA ALA A 45 6.76 -5.27 -9.07
C ALA A 45 5.47 -6.03 -9.43
N GLU A 46 5.60 -7.27 -9.90
CA GLU A 46 4.48 -8.14 -10.24
C GLU A 46 3.63 -8.49 -9.00
N GLN A 47 4.28 -8.81 -7.88
CA GLN A 47 3.59 -9.13 -6.63
C GLN A 47 2.85 -7.93 -6.06
N VAL A 48 3.44 -6.74 -6.09
CA VAL A 48 2.79 -5.49 -5.66
C VAL A 48 1.59 -5.18 -6.54
N GLU A 49 1.74 -5.24 -7.86
CA GLU A 49 0.63 -4.99 -8.79
C GLU A 49 -0.51 -5.99 -8.60
N ALA A 50 -0.21 -7.28 -8.46
CA ALA A 50 -1.21 -8.31 -8.19
C ALA A 50 -1.96 -8.05 -6.87
N GLY A 51 -1.25 -7.60 -5.82
CA GLY A 51 -1.85 -7.19 -4.55
C GLY A 51 -2.78 -5.99 -4.69
N CYS A 52 -2.35 -4.94 -5.39
CA CYS A 52 -3.17 -3.76 -5.67
C CYS A 52 -4.44 -4.12 -6.43
N ARG A 53 -4.31 -4.92 -7.49
CA ARG A 53 -5.44 -5.40 -8.30
C ARG A 53 -6.46 -6.19 -7.46
N ALA A 54 -5.99 -7.09 -6.62
CA ALA A 54 -6.87 -7.89 -5.74
C ALA A 54 -7.61 -7.00 -4.72
N VAL A 55 -6.97 -5.96 -4.19
CA VAL A 55 -7.63 -4.97 -3.32
C VAL A 55 -8.66 -4.16 -4.10
N ALA A 56 -8.29 -3.66 -5.28
CA ALA A 56 -9.17 -2.86 -6.13
C ALA A 56 -10.43 -3.64 -6.53
N GLU A 57 -10.28 -4.88 -6.97
CA GLU A 57 -11.39 -5.77 -7.33
C GLU A 57 -12.32 -6.02 -6.14
N ARG A 58 -11.75 -6.31 -4.96
CA ARG A 58 -12.55 -6.55 -3.74
C ARG A 58 -13.32 -5.33 -3.26
N LEU A 59 -12.81 -4.14 -3.51
CA LEU A 59 -13.46 -2.88 -3.15
C LEU A 59 -14.34 -2.30 -4.27
N GLY A 60 -14.28 -2.84 -5.47
CA GLY A 60 -14.97 -2.32 -6.65
C GLY A 60 -14.43 -0.96 -7.10
N LEU A 61 -13.12 -0.72 -6.92
CA LEU A 61 -12.51 0.55 -7.31
C LEU A 61 -12.49 0.68 -8.83
N THR A 62 -13.00 1.77 -9.34
CA THR A 62 -13.02 2.09 -10.79
C THR A 62 -11.89 3.03 -11.20
N ASP A 63 -11.42 3.88 -10.29
CA ASP A 63 -10.29 4.78 -10.49
C ASP A 63 -9.21 4.52 -9.44
N TRP A 64 -8.13 3.85 -9.87
CA TRP A 64 -6.98 3.56 -9.03
C TRP A 64 -5.69 3.45 -9.84
N GLY A 65 -4.55 3.63 -9.18
CA GLY A 65 -3.23 3.48 -9.77
C GLY A 65 -2.20 2.98 -8.79
N LEU A 66 -1.10 2.44 -9.31
CA LEU A 66 0.10 2.06 -8.57
C LEU A 66 1.20 3.09 -8.84
N CYS A 67 1.84 3.57 -7.79
CA CYS A 67 2.99 4.47 -7.85
C CYS A 67 4.08 4.04 -6.86
N TYR A 68 5.25 4.65 -6.98
CA TYR A 68 6.43 4.27 -6.20
C TYR A 68 7.04 5.48 -5.51
N GLN A 69 7.32 5.33 -4.22
CA GLN A 69 7.92 6.36 -3.34
C GLN A 69 9.38 6.06 -3.00
N SER A 70 10.01 6.94 -2.23
CA SER A 70 11.34 6.76 -1.62
C SER A 70 12.45 6.54 -2.65
N ARG A 71 12.38 7.25 -3.77
CA ARG A 71 13.34 7.17 -4.86
C ARG A 71 14.52 8.10 -4.59
N VAL A 72 15.72 7.56 -4.49
CA VAL A 72 16.93 8.34 -4.20
C VAL A 72 18.06 8.09 -5.20
N GLY A 73 18.81 9.16 -5.50
CA GLY A 73 19.97 9.09 -6.38
C GLY A 73 19.65 8.95 -7.89
N PRO A 74 20.67 8.81 -8.74
CA PRO A 74 20.54 8.94 -10.21
C PRO A 74 20.11 7.65 -10.93
N MET A 75 19.76 6.59 -10.20
CA MET A 75 19.35 5.32 -10.79
C MET A 75 17.98 5.43 -11.44
N LYS A 76 17.72 4.60 -12.45
CA LYS A 76 16.37 4.42 -12.98
C LYS A 76 15.55 3.53 -12.04
N TRP A 77 14.48 4.08 -11.51
CA TRP A 77 13.57 3.45 -10.57
C TRP A 77 12.29 2.98 -11.26
N LEU A 78 11.58 2.04 -10.63
CA LEU A 78 10.21 1.73 -11.04
C LEU A 78 9.35 3.00 -11.00
N GLY A 79 8.36 3.07 -11.87
CA GLY A 79 7.47 4.23 -11.98
C GLY A 79 6.03 3.84 -12.33
N PRO A 80 5.13 4.81 -12.31
CA PRO A 80 5.39 6.22 -12.02
C PRO A 80 5.79 6.47 -10.57
N SER A 81 6.47 7.60 -10.29
CA SER A 81 6.69 8.05 -8.91
C SER A 81 5.40 8.58 -8.30
N THR A 82 5.32 8.61 -6.96
CA THR A 82 4.15 9.18 -6.28
C THR A 82 3.92 10.65 -6.66
N PRO A 83 4.94 11.54 -6.75
CA PRO A 83 4.75 12.89 -7.29
C PRO A 83 4.16 12.92 -8.70
N GLU A 84 4.65 12.10 -9.62
CA GLU A 84 4.10 12.02 -10.99
C GLU A 84 2.63 11.57 -10.99
N ALA A 85 2.26 10.65 -10.09
CA ALA A 85 0.88 10.18 -9.94
C ALA A 85 -0.04 11.27 -9.33
N LEU A 86 0.48 12.07 -8.40
CA LEU A 86 -0.23 13.25 -7.86
C LEU A 86 -0.45 14.30 -8.94
N GLU A 87 0.58 14.66 -9.70
CA GLU A 87 0.46 15.59 -10.81
C GLU A 87 -0.59 15.12 -11.85
N GLN A 88 -0.68 13.82 -12.09
CA GLN A 88 -1.73 13.29 -12.97
C GLN A 88 -3.13 13.40 -12.35
N ALA A 89 -3.27 13.19 -11.04
CA ALA A 89 -4.56 13.36 -10.35
C ALA A 89 -5.04 14.82 -10.39
N ASP A 90 -4.12 15.79 -10.25
CA ASP A 90 -4.42 17.21 -10.43
C ASP A 90 -4.91 17.51 -11.85
N ARG A 91 -4.19 17.06 -12.88
CA ARG A 91 -4.62 17.23 -14.28
C ARG A 91 -6.01 16.64 -14.57
N ASP A 92 -6.36 15.56 -13.89
CA ASP A 92 -7.65 14.88 -14.04
C ASP A 92 -8.75 15.50 -13.14
N GLY A 93 -8.40 16.43 -12.26
CA GLY A 93 -9.31 17.14 -11.37
C GLY A 93 -9.93 16.25 -10.30
N VAL A 94 -9.19 15.25 -9.80
CA VAL A 94 -9.66 14.30 -8.77
C VAL A 94 -8.85 14.44 -7.48
N GLY A 95 -9.51 14.22 -6.34
CA GLY A 95 -8.83 14.05 -5.06
C GLY A 95 -8.06 12.72 -4.99
N VAL A 96 -7.30 12.52 -3.93
CA VAL A 96 -6.45 11.33 -3.76
C VAL A 96 -6.68 10.66 -2.40
N VAL A 97 -6.90 9.35 -2.45
CA VAL A 97 -6.78 8.44 -1.30
C VAL A 97 -5.49 7.66 -1.48
N LEU A 98 -4.44 8.02 -0.72
CA LEU A 98 -3.10 7.42 -0.82
C LEU A 98 -2.95 6.25 0.15
N VAL A 99 -2.59 5.09 -0.37
CA VAL A 99 -2.51 3.82 0.35
C VAL A 99 -1.09 3.28 0.35
N PRO A 100 -0.37 3.25 1.48
CA PRO A 100 0.94 2.62 1.57
C PRO A 100 0.79 1.09 1.48
N ILE A 101 0.97 0.52 0.29
CA ILE A 101 0.62 -0.89 0.02
C ILE A 101 1.68 -1.88 0.52
N ALA A 102 2.96 -1.58 0.36
CA ALA A 102 4.07 -2.45 0.73
C ALA A 102 4.64 -2.16 2.14
N PHE A 103 3.90 -1.42 2.95
CA PHE A 103 4.29 -1.03 4.30
C PHE A 103 3.35 -1.66 5.32
N VAL A 104 3.92 -2.23 6.38
CA VAL A 104 3.17 -2.87 7.48
C VAL A 104 3.15 -2.04 8.76
N SER A 105 4.10 -1.12 8.95
CA SER A 105 4.19 -0.23 10.11
C SER A 105 4.43 1.20 9.67
N GLU A 106 4.06 2.15 10.52
CA GLU A 106 4.40 3.56 10.33
C GLU A 106 5.88 3.77 10.62
N HIS A 107 6.54 4.58 9.80
CA HIS A 107 7.93 4.99 9.93
C HIS A 107 8.18 6.26 9.10
N ILE A 108 9.43 6.70 8.96
CA ILE A 108 9.76 7.97 8.31
C ILE A 108 9.23 8.05 6.85
N GLU A 109 9.27 6.96 6.08
CA GLU A 109 8.77 6.93 4.69
C GLU A 109 7.25 6.94 4.57
N THR A 110 6.51 6.77 5.67
CA THR A 110 5.05 6.94 5.72
C THR A 110 4.64 8.23 6.42
N LEU A 111 5.30 8.57 7.54
CA LEU A 111 4.92 9.73 8.36
C LEU A 111 5.52 11.05 7.85
N VAL A 112 6.71 11.03 7.26
CA VAL A 112 7.32 12.24 6.69
C VAL A 112 6.98 12.32 5.21
N GLU A 113 7.35 11.33 4.41
CA GLU A 113 7.20 11.38 2.96
C GLU A 113 5.72 11.47 2.53
N LEU A 114 4.83 10.63 3.10
CA LEU A 114 3.41 10.62 2.69
C LEU A 114 2.55 11.65 3.45
N ASP A 115 2.77 11.85 4.76
CA ASP A 115 1.91 12.73 5.55
C ASP A 115 2.32 14.19 5.52
N ILE A 116 3.61 14.50 5.25
CA ILE A 116 4.13 15.86 5.19
C ILE A 116 4.45 16.23 3.75
N GLU A 117 5.51 15.64 3.16
CA GLU A 117 6.04 16.08 1.87
C GLU A 117 5.02 15.94 0.73
N TYR A 118 4.34 14.78 0.62
CA TYR A 118 3.36 14.59 -0.44
C TYR A 118 2.02 15.26 -0.16
N ARG A 119 1.70 15.55 1.11
CA ARG A 119 0.56 16.40 1.45
C ARG A 119 0.80 17.84 1.01
N GLU A 120 1.98 18.41 1.32
CA GLU A 120 2.37 19.73 0.87
C GLU A 120 2.34 19.82 -0.66
N LEU A 121 2.87 18.81 -1.35
CA LEU A 121 2.83 18.74 -2.81
C LEU A 121 1.38 18.66 -3.36
N ALA A 122 0.52 17.89 -2.72
CA ALA A 122 -0.89 17.80 -3.09
C ALA A 122 -1.62 19.15 -2.89
N GLU A 123 -1.29 19.88 -1.82
CA GLU A 123 -1.81 21.23 -1.58
C GLU A 123 -1.31 22.23 -2.64
N GLU A 124 -0.03 22.15 -3.04
CA GLU A 124 0.53 22.98 -4.12
C GLU A 124 -0.17 22.74 -5.46
N TYR A 125 -0.53 21.48 -5.76
CA TYR A 125 -1.29 21.11 -6.96
C TYR A 125 -2.80 21.40 -6.84
N GLY A 126 -3.31 21.73 -5.66
CA GLY A 126 -4.74 21.95 -5.43
C GLY A 126 -5.57 20.67 -5.32
N ILE A 127 -4.94 19.54 -5.06
CA ILE A 127 -5.59 18.24 -4.87
C ILE A 127 -6.36 18.24 -3.54
N ASN A 128 -7.68 18.15 -3.63
CA ASN A 128 -8.55 18.11 -2.46
C ASN A 128 -9.76 17.19 -2.73
N PRO A 129 -9.98 16.15 -1.89
CA PRO A 129 -9.21 15.82 -0.70
C PRO A 129 -7.88 15.10 -1.00
N TYR A 130 -6.90 15.20 -0.09
CA TYR A 130 -5.76 14.31 0.02
C TYR A 130 -5.85 13.54 1.34
N ILE A 131 -6.09 12.24 1.26
CA ILE A 131 -6.33 11.37 2.42
C ILE A 131 -5.30 10.24 2.39
N ARG A 132 -4.42 10.18 3.39
CA ARG A 132 -3.48 9.07 3.55
C ARG A 132 -4.10 7.99 4.45
N VAL A 133 -4.20 6.78 3.93
CA VAL A 133 -4.68 5.60 4.66
C VAL A 133 -3.56 5.07 5.56
N PRO A 134 -3.80 4.79 6.85
CA PRO A 134 -2.77 4.27 7.75
C PRO A 134 -2.25 2.90 7.30
N THR A 135 -1.04 2.54 7.74
CA THR A 135 -0.52 1.18 7.59
C THR A 135 -1.33 0.19 8.44
N VAL A 136 -1.19 -1.09 8.15
CA VAL A 136 -1.94 -2.14 8.90
C VAL A 136 -1.49 -2.28 10.35
N SER A 137 -0.24 -1.95 10.63
CA SER A 137 0.35 -1.94 11.98
C SER A 137 -0.01 -3.20 12.81
N VAL A 138 -0.55 -3.00 14.01
CA VAL A 138 -0.96 -4.06 14.93
C VAL A 138 -2.47 -4.31 14.91
N THR A 139 -3.14 -4.10 13.79
CA THR A 139 -4.57 -4.40 13.69
C THR A 139 -4.83 -5.88 13.99
N PRO A 140 -5.91 -6.21 14.74
CA PRO A 140 -6.19 -7.60 15.11
C PRO A 140 -6.24 -8.56 13.92
N ALA A 141 -6.82 -8.12 12.79
CA ALA A 141 -6.92 -8.93 11.58
C ALA A 141 -5.52 -9.23 10.97
N PHE A 142 -4.59 -8.25 11.00
CA PHE A 142 -3.23 -8.47 10.51
C PHE A 142 -2.43 -9.42 11.40
N ILE A 143 -2.53 -9.25 12.72
CA ILE A 143 -1.87 -10.13 13.70
C ILE A 143 -2.42 -11.55 13.61
N SER A 144 -3.76 -11.74 13.46
CA SER A 144 -4.36 -13.05 13.24
C SER A 144 -3.80 -13.73 11.99
N GLY A 145 -3.79 -13.03 10.86
CA GLY A 145 -3.25 -13.57 9.60
C GLY A 145 -1.77 -13.96 9.69
N LEU A 146 -0.95 -13.17 10.40
CA LEU A 146 0.46 -13.53 10.65
C LEU A 146 0.56 -14.80 11.52
N SER A 147 -0.26 -14.91 12.58
CA SER A 147 -0.28 -16.09 13.44
C SER A 147 -0.68 -17.34 12.68
N GLU A 148 -1.72 -17.28 11.86
CA GLU A 148 -2.16 -18.37 10.99
C GLU A 148 -1.07 -18.81 10.01
N GLY A 149 -0.37 -17.81 9.42
CA GLY A 149 0.77 -18.07 8.54
C GLY A 149 1.90 -18.83 9.23
N VAL A 150 2.25 -18.42 10.46
CA VAL A 150 3.29 -19.09 11.28
C VAL A 150 2.86 -20.51 11.63
N VAL A 151 1.63 -20.71 12.14
CA VAL A 151 1.12 -22.05 12.48
C VAL A 151 1.14 -22.96 11.25
N THR A 152 0.65 -22.48 10.11
CA THR A 152 0.65 -23.24 8.85
C THR A 152 2.06 -23.65 8.41
N ALA A 153 3.04 -22.74 8.57
CA ALA A 153 4.42 -23.04 8.25
C ALA A 153 5.04 -24.09 9.18
N LEU A 154 4.75 -24.01 10.48
CA LEU A 154 5.19 -24.98 11.49
C LEU A 154 4.58 -26.35 11.22
N ASP A 155 3.30 -26.44 10.91
CA ASP A 155 2.61 -27.70 10.59
C ASP A 155 3.23 -28.37 9.35
N ARG A 156 3.51 -27.59 8.29
CA ARG A 156 4.16 -28.08 7.07
C ARG A 156 5.59 -28.56 7.29
N SER A 157 6.32 -27.94 8.22
CA SER A 157 7.70 -28.33 8.56
C SER A 157 7.80 -29.52 9.52
N GLY A 158 6.67 -29.99 10.09
CA GLY A 158 6.64 -31.02 11.12
C GLY A 158 7.19 -30.57 12.47
N THR A 159 7.40 -29.27 12.66
CA THR A 159 7.95 -28.67 13.90
C THR A 159 6.87 -28.03 14.77
N ALA A 160 5.61 -28.43 14.61
CA ALA A 160 4.53 -27.91 15.44
C ALA A 160 4.87 -28.12 16.93
N PRO A 161 4.73 -27.09 17.80
CA PRO A 161 5.02 -27.21 19.21
C PRO A 161 4.06 -28.23 19.85
N SER A 162 4.62 -29.35 20.31
CA SER A 162 3.91 -30.34 21.09
C SER A 162 3.79 -29.86 22.54
N GLY A 163 2.89 -28.88 22.80
CA GLY A 163 2.69 -28.35 24.15
C GLY A 163 1.24 -27.97 24.41
N PRO A 164 0.69 -28.24 25.62
CA PRO A 164 -0.65 -27.85 26.00
C PRO A 164 -0.68 -26.37 26.42
N GLY A 165 -0.72 -25.45 25.45
CA GLY A 165 -0.65 -24.02 25.81
C GLY A 165 -1.11 -23.02 24.77
N CYS A 166 -1.46 -23.42 23.56
CA CYS A 166 -2.04 -22.53 22.55
C CYS A 166 -3.50 -22.91 22.25
N GLN A 167 -4.34 -22.73 23.23
CA GLN A 167 -5.79 -22.60 23.00
C GLN A 167 -6.15 -21.15 23.32
N ALA A 168 -6.44 -20.39 22.26
CA ALA A 168 -6.96 -19.03 22.32
C ALA A 168 -8.44 -19.04 22.62
#